data_11b621c6549797cc6ef5c666d526e45d
#
_entry.id   11b621c6549797cc6ef5c666d526e45d
#
_cell.length_a   1.000
_cell.length_b   1.000
_cell.length_c   1.000
_cell.angle_alpha   90.00
_cell.angle_beta   90.00
_cell.angle_gamma   90.00
#
_symmetry.space_group_name_H-M   'P 1'
#
loop_
_entity.id
_entity.type
_entity.pdbx_description
1 polymer ?
#
loop_
_entity_poly.entity_id
_entity_poly.type
_entity_poly.pdbx_seq_one_letter_code
_entity_poly.pdbx_strand_id
1 'polypeptide(L)'
;MTTLVILAAGLGSRFGSDKQLENIHNGNALFDYAIYDALEAGFDNIVLIIRHAIDDLARQHLENRFAGVPITYVYQDDFNPKGIERKKPWGTGHAMLCVKDFVKGAFLIVNADDYYGKEGYRLMYEALNSEKEKTFFSGGYLLKNTLSENGTVSRGICQVDENHHLLSINEATKLRKLDEHTAIDEETNTQYPLSTYVSMNFWGFTHKVFEIAERYFADFVAENKENPKAEFYIPMVVQHAIKDYGYKLEV
;
A
#
# COMPACT_ATOMS: atom_id res chain seq x y z
N MET A 1 17.21 11.05 -2.46
CA MET A 1 16.83 10.05 -1.42
C MET A 1 15.41 9.61 -1.70
N THR A 2 15.25 8.34 -2.04
CA THR A 2 13.94 7.76 -2.38
C THR A 2 13.68 6.58 -1.44
N THR A 3 12.57 6.60 -0.71
CA THR A 3 12.29 5.67 0.38
C THR A 3 11.30 4.60 -0.05
N LEU A 4 11.58 3.32 0.29
CA LEU A 4 10.56 2.28 0.30
C LEU A 4 9.90 2.22 1.68
N VAL A 5 8.57 2.30 1.72
CA VAL A 5 7.75 2.14 2.93
C VAL A 5 6.96 0.84 2.81
N ILE A 6 7.10 -0.04 3.79
CA ILE A 6 6.43 -1.36 3.79
C ILE A 6 5.38 -1.41 4.90
N LEU A 7 4.14 -1.68 4.55
CA LEU A 7 3.01 -1.83 5.45
C LEU A 7 2.96 -3.26 6.03
N ALA A 8 3.51 -3.46 7.23
CA ALA A 8 3.56 -4.75 7.91
C ALA A 8 2.78 -4.78 9.25
N ALA A 9 1.97 -3.75 9.54
CA ALA A 9 1.21 -3.64 10.77
C ALA A 9 -0.16 -4.36 10.76
N GLY A 10 -0.53 -5.01 9.66
CA GLY A 10 -1.80 -5.73 9.52
C GLY A 10 -1.99 -6.84 10.55
N LEU A 11 -3.23 -7.05 11.02
CA LEU A 11 -3.54 -8.04 12.07
C LEU A 11 -3.44 -9.51 11.61
N GLY A 12 -3.25 -9.79 10.31
CA GLY A 12 -3.11 -11.15 9.78
C GLY A 12 -4.27 -12.11 10.12
N SER A 13 -5.46 -11.57 10.39
CA SER A 13 -6.57 -12.22 11.09
C SER A 13 -7.11 -13.52 10.45
N ARG A 14 -6.73 -13.81 9.20
CA ARG A 14 -7.24 -15.00 8.49
C ARG A 14 -6.42 -16.27 8.75
N PHE A 15 -5.18 -16.16 9.28
CA PHE A 15 -4.24 -17.29 9.42
C PHE A 15 -3.72 -17.50 10.84
N GLY A 16 -4.12 -16.67 11.84
CA GLY A 16 -3.76 -16.85 13.25
C GLY A 16 -2.27 -16.74 13.59
N SER A 17 -1.43 -16.32 12.65
CA SER A 17 0.02 -16.11 12.79
C SER A 17 0.44 -14.81 12.13
N ASP A 18 1.66 -14.36 12.40
CA ASP A 18 2.28 -13.17 11.80
C ASP A 18 2.62 -13.43 10.33
N LYS A 19 1.58 -13.48 9.49
CA LYS A 19 1.61 -13.81 8.07
C LYS A 19 2.69 -13.03 7.29
N GLN A 20 3.01 -11.82 7.74
CA GLN A 20 4.02 -10.97 7.11
C GLN A 20 5.44 -11.56 7.20
N LEU A 21 5.69 -12.41 8.20
CA LEU A 21 6.98 -13.08 8.43
C LEU A 21 6.98 -14.57 8.02
N GLU A 22 5.90 -15.03 7.36
CA GLU A 22 5.83 -16.41 6.89
C GLU A 22 6.89 -16.67 5.82
N ASN A 23 7.70 -17.71 6.03
CA ASN A 23 8.73 -18.12 5.09
C ASN A 23 8.11 -18.76 3.85
N ILE A 24 8.31 -18.13 2.70
CA ILE A 24 7.78 -18.62 1.43
C ILE A 24 8.80 -19.53 0.74
N HIS A 25 10.06 -19.10 0.63
CA HIS A 25 11.11 -19.86 -0.02
C HIS A 25 12.48 -19.51 0.56
N ASN A 26 13.30 -20.52 0.86
CA ASN A 26 14.67 -20.35 1.39
C ASN A 26 14.75 -19.46 2.65
N GLY A 27 13.71 -19.47 3.48
CA GLY A 27 13.63 -18.64 4.66
C GLY A 27 13.29 -17.17 4.40
N ASN A 28 12.97 -16.77 3.15
CA ASN A 28 12.54 -15.41 2.84
C ASN A 28 11.04 -15.23 3.11
N ALA A 29 10.68 -14.09 3.70
CA ALA A 29 9.32 -13.57 3.71
C ALA A 29 9.02 -12.81 2.40
N LEU A 30 7.75 -12.52 2.13
CA LEU A 30 7.38 -11.87 0.88
C LEU A 30 7.97 -10.46 0.76
N PHE A 31 8.01 -9.71 1.84
CA PHE A 31 8.59 -8.36 1.85
C PHE A 31 10.12 -8.33 1.70
N ASP A 32 10.84 -9.45 1.89
CA ASP A 32 12.28 -9.51 1.59
C ASP A 32 12.51 -9.24 0.11
N TYR A 33 11.66 -9.79 -0.76
CA TYR A 33 11.71 -9.53 -2.20
C TYR A 33 11.41 -8.06 -2.51
N ALA A 34 10.49 -7.43 -1.78
CA ALA A 34 10.24 -6.00 -1.92
C ALA A 34 11.48 -5.17 -1.60
N ILE A 35 12.22 -5.53 -0.53
CA ILE A 35 13.47 -4.85 -0.16
C ILE A 35 14.55 -5.08 -1.21
N TYR A 36 14.77 -6.33 -1.65
CA TYR A 36 15.76 -6.66 -2.68
C TYR A 36 15.50 -5.89 -3.98
N ASP A 37 14.28 -5.96 -4.48
CA ASP A 37 13.89 -5.34 -5.76
C ASP A 37 13.98 -3.80 -5.68
N ALA A 38 13.61 -3.21 -4.54
CA ALA A 38 13.73 -1.78 -4.32
C ALA A 38 15.19 -1.31 -4.25
N LEU A 39 16.05 -2.02 -3.50
CA LEU A 39 17.47 -1.69 -3.42
C LEU A 39 18.14 -1.79 -4.80
N GLU A 40 17.81 -2.81 -5.58
CA GLU A 40 18.32 -2.96 -6.94
C GLU A 40 17.82 -1.86 -7.87
N ALA A 41 16.59 -1.38 -7.69
CA ALA A 41 16.03 -0.26 -8.43
C ALA A 41 16.66 1.10 -8.06
N GLY A 42 17.33 1.21 -6.90
CA GLY A 42 18.01 2.42 -6.46
C GLY A 42 17.37 3.12 -5.25
N PHE A 43 16.37 2.52 -4.60
CA PHE A 43 15.88 3.02 -3.32
C PHE A 43 17.01 2.93 -2.28
N ASP A 44 17.19 3.97 -1.50
CA ASP A 44 18.33 4.11 -0.60
C ASP A 44 17.96 4.15 0.90
N ASN A 45 16.68 4.06 1.21
CA ASN A 45 16.17 4.04 2.58
C ASN A 45 14.92 3.15 2.68
N ILE A 46 14.84 2.35 3.74
CA ILE A 46 13.71 1.44 4.00
C ILE A 46 13.03 1.86 5.30
N VAL A 47 11.71 2.01 5.26
CA VAL A 47 10.87 2.23 6.45
C VAL A 47 9.88 1.08 6.56
N LEU A 48 9.91 0.35 7.65
CA LEU A 48 9.00 -0.75 7.93
C LEU A 48 7.97 -0.31 8.98
N ILE A 49 6.70 -0.30 8.61
CA ILE A 49 5.61 -0.01 9.54
C ILE A 49 5.12 -1.32 10.15
N ILE A 50 5.32 -1.46 11.45
CA ILE A 50 4.98 -2.65 12.23
C ILE A 50 4.09 -2.29 13.43
N ARG A 51 3.76 -3.31 14.22
CA ARG A 51 3.24 -3.20 15.59
C ARG A 51 4.29 -3.66 16.57
N HIS A 52 4.26 -3.13 17.80
CA HIS A 52 5.16 -3.60 18.87
C HIS A 52 5.15 -5.12 19.05
N ALA A 53 3.99 -5.75 18.85
CA ALA A 53 3.84 -7.20 19.01
C ALA A 53 4.76 -8.06 18.11
N ILE A 54 5.26 -7.52 16.98
CA ILE A 54 6.11 -8.25 16.03
C ILE A 54 7.53 -7.67 15.92
N ASP A 55 7.92 -6.72 16.77
CA ASP A 55 9.21 -6.01 16.68
C ASP A 55 10.40 -6.97 16.72
N ASP A 56 10.51 -7.80 17.75
CA ASP A 56 11.63 -8.72 17.92
C ASP A 56 11.77 -9.68 16.74
N LEU A 57 10.64 -10.21 16.23
CA LEU A 57 10.63 -11.12 15.09
C LEU A 57 11.07 -10.42 13.80
N ALA A 58 10.55 -9.21 13.55
CA ALA A 58 10.89 -8.44 12.37
C ALA A 58 12.38 -8.04 12.36
N ARG A 59 12.92 -7.59 13.50
CA ARG A 59 14.34 -7.24 13.65
C ARG A 59 15.23 -8.45 13.45
N GLN A 60 14.98 -9.55 14.17
CA GLN A 60 15.76 -10.77 14.02
C GLN A 60 15.78 -11.29 12.58
N HIS A 61 14.65 -11.20 11.89
CA HIS A 61 14.54 -11.61 10.49
C HIS A 61 15.38 -10.72 9.57
N LEU A 62 15.27 -9.40 9.71
CA LEU A 62 15.88 -8.43 8.80
C LEU A 62 17.37 -8.18 9.07
N GLU A 63 17.80 -8.11 10.33
CA GLU A 63 19.20 -7.88 10.69
C GLU A 63 20.14 -8.93 10.10
N ASN A 64 19.71 -10.18 10.03
CA ASN A 64 20.50 -11.27 9.44
C ASN A 64 20.56 -11.22 7.91
N ARG A 65 19.55 -10.65 7.25
CA ARG A 65 19.43 -10.66 5.78
C ARG A 65 19.93 -9.39 5.13
N PHE A 66 19.69 -8.27 5.78
CA PHE A 66 19.95 -6.93 5.22
C PHE A 66 20.98 -6.18 6.08
N ALA A 67 22.03 -6.89 6.54
CA ALA A 67 23.10 -6.27 7.31
C ALA A 67 23.71 -5.08 6.57
N GLY A 68 23.70 -3.91 7.20
CA GLY A 68 24.21 -2.66 6.62
C GLY A 68 23.21 -1.87 5.77
N VAL A 69 22.00 -2.38 5.54
CA VAL A 69 20.90 -1.59 4.92
C VAL A 69 20.25 -0.74 6.02
N PRO A 70 20.09 0.59 5.82
CA PRO A 70 19.41 1.43 6.80
C PRO A 70 17.90 1.12 6.79
N ILE A 71 17.42 0.45 7.84
CA ILE A 71 16.00 0.13 8.05
C ILE A 71 15.50 0.88 9.28
N THR A 72 14.47 1.69 9.08
CA THR A 72 13.78 2.39 10.15
C THR A 72 12.47 1.67 10.49
N TYR A 73 12.26 1.37 11.77
CA TYR A 73 11.03 0.73 12.26
C TYR A 73 10.10 1.80 12.83
N VAL A 74 8.85 1.81 12.38
CA VAL A 74 7.81 2.74 12.81
C VAL A 74 6.64 1.93 13.36
N TYR A 75 6.21 2.23 14.59
CA TYR A 75 5.14 1.47 15.25
C TYR A 75 3.81 2.19 15.08
N GLN A 76 2.92 1.63 14.26
CA GLN A 76 1.60 2.23 14.02
C GLN A 76 0.80 2.43 15.31
N ASP A 77 1.05 1.60 16.33
CA ASP A 77 0.38 1.66 17.63
C ASP A 77 0.67 2.97 18.39
N ASP A 78 1.81 3.63 18.14
CA ASP A 78 2.22 4.86 18.83
C ASP A 78 1.50 6.12 18.30
N PHE A 79 0.81 6.03 17.17
CA PHE A 79 0.23 7.17 16.46
C PHE A 79 -1.29 7.26 16.55
N ASN A 80 -1.91 6.61 17.55
CA ASN A 80 -3.34 6.71 17.72
C ASN A 80 -3.75 8.14 18.11
N PRO A 81 -4.88 8.67 17.56
CA PRO A 81 -5.42 9.96 17.96
C PRO A 81 -5.71 10.00 19.47
N LYS A 82 -5.34 11.12 20.11
CA LYS A 82 -5.47 11.28 21.58
C LYS A 82 -6.89 11.03 22.05
N GLY A 83 -7.02 10.21 23.08
CA GLY A 83 -8.30 9.92 23.74
C GLY A 83 -9.17 8.91 22.97
N ILE A 84 -8.66 8.26 21.95
CA ILE A 84 -9.38 7.21 21.21
C ILE A 84 -8.60 5.90 21.32
N GLU A 85 -9.18 4.95 22.07
CA GLU A 85 -8.63 3.60 22.16
C GLU A 85 -9.27 2.70 21.11
N ARG A 86 -8.44 2.03 20.30
CA ARG A 86 -8.87 1.09 19.26
C ARG A 86 -8.03 -0.16 19.25
N LYS A 87 -8.68 -1.30 19.07
CA LYS A 87 -8.00 -2.58 18.82
C LYS A 87 -7.57 -2.72 17.36
N LYS A 88 -8.37 -2.17 16.42
CA LYS A 88 -8.10 -2.21 14.98
C LYS A 88 -7.41 -0.92 14.54
N PRO A 89 -6.30 -1.00 13.80
CA PRO A 89 -5.67 0.18 13.23
C PRO A 89 -6.62 0.99 12.34
N TRP A 90 -6.32 2.28 12.17
CA TRP A 90 -7.13 3.21 11.38
C TRP A 90 -7.02 3.02 9.84
N GLY A 91 -6.34 1.99 9.36
CA GLY A 91 -6.20 1.68 7.95
C GLY A 91 -4.88 2.15 7.32
N THR A 92 -4.72 1.92 6.02
CA THR A 92 -3.46 2.15 5.29
C THR A 92 -3.11 3.64 5.13
N GLY A 93 -4.09 4.52 5.04
CA GLY A 93 -3.87 5.97 5.00
C GLY A 93 -3.32 6.50 6.33
N HIS A 94 -3.79 5.98 7.47
CA HIS A 94 -3.20 6.30 8.77
C HIS A 94 -1.79 5.73 8.92
N ALA A 95 -1.58 4.47 8.48
CA ALA A 95 -0.24 3.89 8.49
C ALA A 95 0.76 4.75 7.68
N MET A 96 0.35 5.26 6.53
CA MET A 96 1.14 6.20 5.74
C MET A 96 1.48 7.47 6.55
N LEU A 97 0.53 8.04 7.28
CA LEU A 97 0.77 9.23 8.12
C LEU A 97 1.82 9.00 9.21
N CYS A 98 1.91 7.78 9.77
CA CYS A 98 2.87 7.44 10.81
C CYS A 98 4.33 7.60 10.35
N VAL A 99 4.61 7.59 9.05
CA VAL A 99 5.98 7.71 8.51
C VAL A 99 6.37 9.13 8.08
N LYS A 100 5.51 10.12 8.28
CA LYS A 100 5.73 11.51 7.84
C LYS A 100 7.10 12.06 8.24
N ASP A 101 7.49 11.88 9.50
CA ASP A 101 8.74 12.42 10.06
C ASP A 101 9.98 11.59 9.68
N PHE A 102 9.78 10.39 9.15
CA PHE A 102 10.84 9.44 8.77
C PHE A 102 11.14 9.45 7.26
N VAL A 103 10.24 9.99 6.45
CA VAL A 103 10.37 10.09 5.00
C VAL A 103 10.64 11.55 4.62
N LYS A 104 11.77 11.82 3.97
CA LYS A 104 12.20 13.21 3.63
C LYS A 104 11.98 13.61 2.17
N GLY A 105 11.80 12.65 1.30
CA GLY A 105 11.70 12.86 -0.15
C GLY A 105 10.52 12.14 -0.78
N ALA A 106 10.70 11.72 -2.01
CA ALA A 106 9.75 10.84 -2.67
C ALA A 106 9.81 9.43 -2.06
N PHE A 107 8.67 8.72 -2.08
CA PHE A 107 8.61 7.38 -1.53
C PHE A 107 7.59 6.49 -2.24
N LEU A 108 7.88 5.21 -2.23
CA LEU A 108 6.96 4.15 -2.61
C LEU A 108 6.40 3.51 -1.34
N ILE A 109 5.08 3.29 -1.28
CA ILE A 109 4.44 2.53 -0.20
C ILE A 109 3.82 1.26 -0.76
N VAL A 110 4.05 0.12 -0.07
CA VAL A 110 3.65 -1.23 -0.50
C VAL A 110 3.14 -2.06 0.67
N ASN A 111 2.35 -3.09 0.40
CA ASN A 111 1.99 -4.10 1.40
C ASN A 111 3.14 -5.09 1.61
N ALA A 112 3.29 -5.59 2.83
CA ALA A 112 4.29 -6.60 3.18
C ALA A 112 3.95 -8.01 2.66
N ASP A 113 2.70 -8.25 2.30
CA ASP A 113 2.16 -9.57 1.94
C ASP A 113 1.75 -9.69 0.46
N ASP A 114 2.20 -8.76 -0.37
CA ASP A 114 2.01 -8.77 -1.83
C ASP A 114 3.36 -8.83 -2.58
N TYR A 115 3.38 -9.52 -3.73
CA TYR A 115 4.52 -9.53 -4.64
C TYR A 115 4.24 -8.64 -5.86
N TYR A 116 5.08 -7.66 -6.09
CA TYR A 116 4.86 -6.61 -7.09
C TYR A 116 5.69 -6.77 -8.37
N GLY A 117 6.73 -7.60 -8.33
CA GLY A 117 7.66 -7.83 -9.44
C GLY A 117 8.73 -6.74 -9.56
N LYS A 118 9.96 -7.17 -9.85
CA LYS A 118 11.15 -6.33 -9.94
C LYS A 118 10.99 -5.12 -10.87
N GLU A 119 10.35 -5.32 -12.01
CA GLU A 119 10.13 -4.26 -13.00
C GLU A 119 9.25 -3.13 -12.45
N GLY A 120 8.27 -3.44 -11.59
CA GLY A 120 7.43 -2.45 -10.93
C GLY A 120 8.26 -1.47 -10.07
N TYR A 121 9.23 -1.98 -9.31
CA TYR A 121 10.12 -1.14 -8.50
C TYR A 121 11.02 -0.25 -9.35
N ARG A 122 11.57 -0.78 -10.46
CA ARG A 122 12.39 -0.01 -11.39
C ARG A 122 11.60 1.15 -12.00
N LEU A 123 10.42 0.87 -12.55
CA LEU A 123 9.55 1.89 -13.17
C LEU A 123 9.09 2.93 -12.15
N MET A 124 8.73 2.51 -10.93
CA MET A 124 8.31 3.42 -9.89
C MET A 124 9.47 4.31 -9.42
N TYR A 125 10.69 3.78 -9.30
CA TYR A 125 11.86 4.58 -8.96
C TYR A 125 12.12 5.67 -10.02
N GLU A 126 12.04 5.34 -11.30
CA GLU A 126 12.17 6.29 -12.40
C GLU A 126 11.07 7.36 -12.36
N ALA A 127 9.82 6.95 -12.13
CA ALA A 127 8.68 7.85 -12.01
C ALA A 127 8.83 8.82 -10.82
N LEU A 128 9.21 8.32 -9.65
CA LEU A 128 9.42 9.14 -8.43
C LEU A 128 10.58 10.13 -8.55
N ASN A 129 11.57 9.84 -9.39
CA ASN A 129 12.70 10.73 -9.67
C ASN A 129 12.48 11.58 -10.93
N SER A 130 11.31 11.48 -11.58
CA SER A 130 10.90 12.39 -12.63
C SER A 130 10.46 13.73 -12.00
N GLU A 131 10.86 14.85 -12.59
CA GLU A 131 10.51 16.19 -12.08
C GLU A 131 9.06 16.60 -12.44
N LYS A 132 8.09 15.68 -12.28
CA LYS A 132 6.68 15.95 -12.56
C LYS A 132 6.00 16.66 -11.39
N GLU A 133 5.59 17.89 -11.61
CA GLU A 133 4.86 18.68 -10.61
C GLU A 133 3.45 18.11 -10.37
N LYS A 134 2.99 18.16 -9.13
CA LYS A 134 1.64 17.72 -8.72
C LYS A 134 1.23 16.37 -9.30
N THR A 135 2.18 15.42 -9.37
CA THR A 135 1.94 14.09 -9.88
C THR A 135 2.30 13.05 -8.83
N PHE A 136 1.38 12.13 -8.59
CA PHE A 136 1.57 10.90 -7.83
C PHE A 136 1.51 9.73 -8.80
N PHE A 137 1.94 8.56 -8.34
CA PHE A 137 2.08 7.38 -9.19
C PHE A 137 1.42 6.16 -8.54
N SER A 138 0.94 5.23 -9.35
CA SER A 138 0.45 3.94 -8.88
C SER A 138 0.85 2.82 -9.84
N GLY A 139 1.18 1.66 -9.31
CA GLY A 139 1.28 0.45 -10.12
C GLY A 139 -0.11 -0.04 -10.51
N GLY A 140 -0.42 -0.04 -11.79
CA GLY A 140 -1.62 -0.66 -12.35
C GLY A 140 -1.33 -2.10 -12.75
N TYR A 141 -1.91 -3.06 -12.02
CA TYR A 141 -1.77 -4.48 -12.30
C TYR A 141 -2.95 -4.99 -13.12
N LEU A 142 -2.69 -5.84 -14.11
CA LEU A 142 -3.78 -6.46 -14.85
C LEU A 142 -4.56 -7.42 -13.94
N LEU A 143 -5.87 -7.30 -13.91
CA LEU A 143 -6.76 -8.09 -13.05
C LEU A 143 -6.48 -9.59 -13.16
N LYS A 144 -6.23 -10.11 -14.38
CA LYS A 144 -5.91 -11.53 -14.63
C LYS A 144 -4.73 -12.06 -13.79
N ASN A 145 -3.76 -11.19 -13.45
CA ASN A 145 -2.54 -11.56 -12.72
C ASN A 145 -2.71 -11.46 -11.20
N THR A 146 -3.89 -11.01 -10.73
CA THR A 146 -4.13 -10.73 -9.32
C THR A 146 -5.29 -11.55 -8.73
N LEU A 147 -5.90 -12.40 -9.52
CA LEU A 147 -6.96 -13.32 -9.09
C LEU A 147 -6.38 -14.55 -8.39
N SER A 148 -7.20 -15.19 -7.57
CA SER A 148 -6.87 -16.44 -6.88
C SER A 148 -7.64 -17.61 -7.50
N GLU A 149 -6.99 -18.76 -7.58
CA GLU A 149 -7.66 -20.03 -7.92
C GLU A 149 -8.46 -20.59 -6.73
N ASN A 150 -8.15 -20.12 -5.50
CA ASN A 150 -8.70 -20.63 -4.26
C ASN A 150 -9.60 -19.60 -3.55
N GLY A 151 -10.63 -19.10 -4.25
CA GLY A 151 -11.61 -18.17 -3.67
C GLY A 151 -11.56 -16.77 -4.27
N THR A 152 -12.27 -15.86 -3.60
CA THR A 152 -12.39 -14.46 -4.06
C THR A 152 -11.29 -13.57 -3.50
N VAL A 153 -10.99 -12.49 -4.21
CA VAL A 153 -10.04 -11.44 -3.79
C VAL A 153 -10.71 -10.07 -3.81
N SER A 154 -10.16 -9.14 -3.03
CA SER A 154 -10.56 -7.71 -3.08
C SER A 154 -9.53 -6.92 -3.86
N ARG A 155 -9.97 -6.05 -4.78
CA ARG A 155 -9.11 -5.19 -5.60
C ARG A 155 -9.75 -3.82 -5.84
N GLY A 156 -8.92 -2.79 -5.84
CA GLY A 156 -9.34 -1.47 -6.31
C GLY A 156 -9.37 -1.44 -7.83
N ILE A 157 -10.56 -1.43 -8.43
CA ILE A 157 -10.76 -1.33 -9.88
C ILE A 157 -10.43 0.10 -10.32
N CYS A 158 -9.41 0.26 -11.15
CA CYS A 158 -8.94 1.53 -11.65
C CYS A 158 -9.60 1.86 -13.01
N GLN A 159 -10.19 3.04 -13.11
CA GLN A 159 -10.55 3.66 -14.38
C GLN A 159 -9.48 4.70 -14.73
N VAL A 160 -8.90 4.58 -15.90
CA VAL A 160 -7.84 5.47 -16.38
C VAL A 160 -8.26 6.15 -17.70
N ASP A 161 -7.72 7.34 -17.95
CA ASP A 161 -7.87 8.01 -19.25
C ASP A 161 -6.87 7.47 -20.29
N GLU A 162 -6.89 8.03 -21.48
CA GLU A 162 -5.99 7.68 -22.59
C GLU A 162 -4.50 7.98 -22.31
N ASN A 163 -4.21 8.83 -21.32
CA ASN A 163 -2.87 9.18 -20.86
C ASN A 163 -2.46 8.40 -19.60
N HIS A 164 -3.20 7.35 -19.24
CA HIS A 164 -3.03 6.55 -18.03
C HIS A 164 -3.15 7.34 -16.71
N HIS A 165 -3.89 8.46 -16.71
CA HIS A 165 -4.23 9.13 -15.45
C HIS A 165 -5.44 8.46 -14.81
N LEU A 166 -5.37 8.26 -13.50
CA LEU A 166 -6.46 7.69 -12.72
C LEU A 166 -7.66 8.66 -12.69
N LEU A 167 -8.81 8.21 -13.15
CA LEU A 167 -10.08 8.91 -13.07
C LEU A 167 -10.87 8.53 -11.82
N SER A 168 -10.91 7.24 -11.52
CA SER A 168 -11.56 6.71 -10.33
C SER A 168 -10.98 5.37 -9.90
N ILE A 169 -11.15 5.05 -8.62
CA ILE A 169 -10.84 3.75 -8.05
C ILE A 169 -12.02 3.28 -7.19
N ASN A 170 -12.53 2.09 -7.47
CA ASN A 170 -13.67 1.51 -6.76
C ASN A 170 -13.30 0.12 -6.23
N GLU A 171 -13.53 -0.13 -4.95
CA GLU A 171 -13.24 -1.42 -4.36
C GLU A 171 -14.26 -2.48 -4.80
N ALA A 172 -13.76 -3.58 -5.35
CA ALA A 172 -14.51 -4.80 -5.63
C ALA A 172 -14.02 -5.89 -4.68
N THR A 173 -14.91 -6.42 -3.83
CA THR A 173 -14.52 -7.17 -2.62
C THR A 173 -14.56 -8.68 -2.78
N LYS A 174 -15.25 -9.21 -3.80
CA LYS A 174 -15.42 -10.65 -4.02
C LYS A 174 -15.17 -11.05 -5.48
N LEU A 175 -14.04 -10.59 -6.00
CA LEU A 175 -13.63 -10.88 -7.37
C LEU A 175 -13.13 -12.33 -7.51
N ARG A 176 -13.66 -13.01 -8.50
CA ARG A 176 -13.11 -14.29 -8.99
C ARG A 176 -13.13 -14.33 -10.52
N LYS A 177 -12.33 -15.22 -11.08
CA LYS A 177 -12.37 -15.51 -12.51
C LYS A 177 -13.73 -16.14 -12.88
N LEU A 178 -14.38 -15.59 -13.91
CA LEU A 178 -15.64 -16.13 -14.43
C LEU A 178 -15.36 -17.04 -15.63
N ASP A 179 -14.57 -16.56 -16.58
CA ASP A 179 -14.17 -17.27 -17.79
C ASP A 179 -12.77 -16.84 -18.26
N GLU A 180 -12.38 -17.13 -19.52
CA GLU A 180 -11.06 -16.80 -20.07
C GLU A 180 -10.84 -15.31 -20.31
N HIS A 181 -11.90 -14.49 -20.29
CA HIS A 181 -11.86 -13.07 -20.65
C HIS A 181 -12.34 -12.15 -19.53
N THR A 182 -13.11 -12.67 -18.57
CA THR A 182 -13.81 -11.88 -17.57
C THR A 182 -13.63 -12.41 -16.14
N ALA A 183 -13.71 -11.48 -15.21
CA ALA A 183 -13.91 -11.73 -13.78
C ALA A 183 -15.26 -11.15 -13.34
N ILE A 184 -15.80 -11.66 -12.25
CA ILE A 184 -17.04 -11.18 -11.65
C ILE A 184 -16.81 -10.81 -10.18
N ASP A 185 -17.37 -9.69 -9.76
CA ASP A 185 -17.56 -9.40 -8.34
C ASP A 185 -18.89 -10.01 -7.87
N GLU A 186 -18.82 -11.05 -7.06
CA GLU A 186 -20.00 -11.79 -6.58
C GLU A 186 -20.90 -10.95 -5.66
N GLU A 187 -20.39 -9.87 -5.09
CA GLU A 187 -21.18 -9.00 -4.22
C GLU A 187 -22.12 -8.07 -5.00
N THR A 188 -21.59 -7.50 -6.09
CA THR A 188 -22.32 -6.53 -6.92
C THR A 188 -22.86 -7.16 -8.20
N ASN A 189 -22.44 -8.40 -8.52
CA ASN A 189 -22.69 -9.09 -9.79
C ASN A 189 -22.16 -8.31 -11.03
N THR A 190 -21.14 -7.49 -10.82
CA THR A 190 -20.50 -6.70 -11.88
C THR A 190 -19.38 -7.50 -12.53
N GLN A 191 -19.34 -7.50 -13.87
CA GLN A 191 -18.28 -8.15 -14.63
C GLN A 191 -17.21 -7.15 -15.07
N TYR A 192 -15.96 -7.62 -15.05
CA TYR A 192 -14.78 -6.84 -15.45
C TYR A 192 -13.93 -7.62 -16.44
N PRO A 193 -13.46 -7.00 -17.54
CA PRO A 193 -12.46 -7.61 -18.41
C PRO A 193 -11.20 -7.98 -17.61
N LEU A 194 -10.58 -9.12 -17.93
CA LEU A 194 -9.32 -9.53 -17.29
C LEU A 194 -8.13 -8.59 -17.58
N SER A 195 -8.28 -7.70 -18.58
CA SER A 195 -7.34 -6.64 -18.92
C SER A 195 -7.51 -5.35 -18.09
N THR A 196 -8.52 -5.30 -17.21
CA THR A 196 -8.77 -4.15 -16.35
C THR A 196 -7.56 -3.90 -15.43
N TYR A 197 -7.17 -2.64 -15.26
CA TYR A 197 -6.18 -2.25 -14.26
C TYR A 197 -6.77 -2.27 -12.87
N VAL A 198 -6.00 -2.80 -11.93
CA VAL A 198 -6.36 -2.83 -10.51
C VAL A 198 -5.20 -2.33 -9.65
N SER A 199 -5.54 -1.69 -8.54
CA SER A 199 -4.59 -1.32 -7.50
C SER A 199 -4.36 -2.48 -6.54
N MET A 200 -3.10 -2.65 -6.15
CA MET A 200 -2.65 -3.56 -5.10
C MET A 200 -1.88 -2.82 -4.00
N ASN A 201 -2.20 -1.55 -3.74
CA ASN A 201 -1.47 -0.69 -2.81
C ASN A 201 0.03 -0.52 -3.14
N PHE A 202 0.32 -0.21 -4.39
CA PHE A 202 1.65 0.12 -4.88
C PHE A 202 1.65 1.59 -5.30
N TRP A 203 1.95 2.50 -4.34
CA TRP A 203 1.73 3.93 -4.50
C TRP A 203 3.02 4.73 -4.36
N GLY A 204 3.31 5.57 -5.35
CA GLY A 204 4.42 6.50 -5.35
C GLY A 204 3.99 7.93 -5.03
N PHE A 205 4.59 8.52 -4.00
CA PHE A 205 4.24 9.84 -3.52
C PHE A 205 5.45 10.75 -3.32
N THR A 206 5.20 12.05 -3.35
CA THR A 206 6.09 13.05 -2.75
C THR A 206 5.64 13.36 -1.32
N HIS A 207 6.50 13.98 -0.53
CA HIS A 207 6.19 14.38 0.86
C HIS A 207 4.91 15.23 1.00
N LYS A 208 4.46 15.89 -0.08
CA LYS A 208 3.22 16.67 -0.10
C LYS A 208 1.95 15.88 0.20
N VAL A 209 1.96 14.58 0.00
CA VAL A 209 0.80 13.73 0.31
C VAL A 209 0.43 13.78 1.80
N PHE A 210 1.40 14.00 2.69
CA PHE A 210 1.14 14.05 4.13
C PHE A 210 0.29 15.25 4.54
N GLU A 211 0.50 16.44 3.93
CA GLU A 211 -0.33 17.63 4.20
C GLU A 211 -1.81 17.37 3.84
N ILE A 212 -2.05 16.67 2.73
CA ILE A 212 -3.38 16.29 2.28
C ILE A 212 -3.98 15.24 3.24
N ALA A 213 -3.21 14.18 3.52
CA ALA A 213 -3.67 13.07 4.35
C ALA A 213 -4.00 13.52 5.80
N GLU A 214 -3.20 14.38 6.42
CA GLU A 214 -3.44 14.91 7.77
C GLU A 214 -4.77 15.64 7.86
N ARG A 215 -5.06 16.50 6.90
CA ARG A 215 -6.32 17.25 6.87
C ARG A 215 -7.53 16.32 6.84
N TYR A 216 -7.56 15.38 5.90
CA TYR A 216 -8.70 14.47 5.74
C TYR A 216 -8.76 13.39 6.82
N PHE A 217 -7.65 13.02 7.41
CA PHE A 217 -7.64 12.11 8.54
C PHE A 217 -8.27 12.74 9.80
N ALA A 218 -8.04 14.04 10.03
CA ALA A 218 -8.67 14.74 11.15
C ALA A 218 -10.20 14.75 11.03
N ASP A 219 -10.72 15.06 9.83
CA ASP A 219 -12.16 15.04 9.55
C ASP A 219 -12.73 13.61 9.65
N PHE A 220 -12.03 12.63 9.07
CA PHE A 220 -12.40 11.22 9.15
C PHE A 220 -12.51 10.71 10.59
N VAL A 221 -11.54 11.06 11.45
CA VAL A 221 -11.57 10.68 12.88
C VAL A 221 -12.74 11.32 13.59
N ALA A 222 -13.02 12.60 13.33
CA ALA A 222 -14.15 13.31 13.96
C ALA A 222 -15.49 12.64 13.64
N GLU A 223 -15.67 12.20 12.40
CA GLU A 223 -16.89 11.52 11.93
C GLU A 223 -17.00 10.06 12.39
N ASN A 224 -15.88 9.38 12.61
CA ASN A 224 -15.83 7.93 12.81
C ASN A 224 -15.29 7.48 14.16
N LYS A 225 -15.14 8.36 15.15
CA LYS A 225 -14.56 8.04 16.46
C LYS A 225 -15.28 6.91 17.20
N GLU A 226 -16.60 6.81 17.03
CA GLU A 226 -17.44 5.78 17.66
C GLU A 226 -17.55 4.49 16.79
N ASN A 227 -16.97 4.48 15.58
CA ASN A 227 -17.03 3.33 14.71
C ASN A 227 -15.72 2.53 14.76
N PRO A 228 -15.63 1.42 15.52
CA PRO A 228 -14.40 0.65 15.67
C PRO A 228 -13.95 -0.08 14.39
N LYS A 229 -14.79 -0.10 13.35
CA LYS A 229 -14.50 -0.77 12.08
C LYS A 229 -14.09 0.20 10.97
N ALA A 230 -14.24 1.51 11.17
CA ALA A 230 -13.89 2.50 10.17
C ALA A 230 -12.38 2.45 9.85
N GLU A 231 -12.03 2.55 8.59
CA GLU A 231 -10.64 2.56 8.12
C GLU A 231 -10.43 3.68 7.11
N PHE A 232 -9.40 4.45 7.34
CA PHE A 232 -8.91 5.50 6.44
C PHE A 232 -7.90 4.90 5.49
N TYR A 233 -8.25 4.79 4.22
CA TYR A 233 -7.43 4.13 3.19
C TYR A 233 -6.66 5.12 2.32
N ILE A 234 -5.50 4.72 1.79
CA ILE A 234 -4.70 5.50 0.83
C ILE A 234 -5.54 5.97 -0.37
N PRO A 235 -6.38 5.14 -1.02
CA PRO A 235 -7.24 5.61 -2.10
C PRO A 235 -8.12 6.81 -1.77
N MET A 236 -8.55 6.98 -0.51
CA MET A 236 -9.30 8.17 -0.09
C MET A 236 -8.44 9.43 -0.17
N VAL A 237 -7.19 9.35 0.29
CA VAL A 237 -6.22 10.46 0.20
C VAL A 237 -5.95 10.82 -1.26
N VAL A 238 -5.77 9.82 -2.12
CA VAL A 238 -5.56 10.00 -3.57
C VAL A 238 -6.75 10.70 -4.22
N GLN A 239 -7.97 10.28 -3.92
CA GLN A 239 -9.17 10.94 -4.45
C GLN A 239 -9.26 12.41 -4.06
N HIS A 240 -8.93 12.75 -2.81
CA HIS A 240 -8.88 14.13 -2.35
C HIS A 240 -7.74 14.91 -3.02
N ALA A 241 -6.57 14.30 -3.21
CA ALA A 241 -5.46 14.94 -3.91
C ALA A 241 -5.85 15.33 -5.34
N ILE A 242 -6.54 14.45 -6.06
CA ILE A 242 -7.02 14.70 -7.43
C ILE A 242 -8.11 15.77 -7.41
N LYS A 243 -9.16 15.59 -6.61
CA LYS A 243 -10.38 16.40 -6.64
C LYS A 243 -10.15 17.82 -6.10
N ASP A 244 -9.45 17.94 -4.96
CA ASP A 244 -9.44 19.17 -4.18
C ASP A 244 -8.13 19.95 -4.33
N TYR A 245 -7.04 19.30 -4.79
CA TYR A 245 -5.71 19.92 -4.93
C TYR A 245 -5.18 19.91 -6.38
N GLY A 246 -5.91 19.30 -7.32
CA GLY A 246 -5.54 19.26 -8.72
C GLY A 246 -4.28 18.42 -9.02
N TYR A 247 -4.03 17.40 -8.19
CA TYR A 247 -2.99 16.41 -8.48
C TYR A 247 -3.44 15.48 -9.62
N LYS A 248 -2.47 14.98 -10.37
CA LYS A 248 -2.64 13.83 -11.26
C LYS A 248 -2.12 12.58 -10.57
N LEU A 249 -2.69 11.45 -10.91
CA LEU A 249 -2.12 10.15 -10.56
C LEU A 249 -1.91 9.35 -11.85
N GLU A 250 -0.66 9.07 -12.17
CA GLU A 250 -0.28 8.23 -13.30
C GLU A 250 -0.24 6.76 -12.87
N VAL A 251 -0.81 5.88 -13.73
CA VAL A 251 -0.94 4.44 -13.50
C VAL A 251 -0.08 3.67 -14.51
#